data_5ecc5b6b5888ec43ef126ca3f1014adf
#
_entry.id   5ecc5b6b5888ec43ef126ca3f1014adf
#
_cell.length_a   1.000
_cell.length_b   1.000
_cell.length_c   1.000
_cell.angle_alpha   90.00
_cell.angle_beta   90.00
_cell.angle_gamma   90.00
#
_symmetry.space_group_name_H-M   'P 1'
#
loop_
_entity.id
_entity.type
_entity.pdbx_description
1 polymer ?
#
loop_
_entity_poly.entity_id
_entity_poly.type
_entity_poly.pdbx_seq_one_letter_code
_entity_poly.pdbx_strand_id
1 'polypeptide(L)'
;LLADDLILSEKGCLKQMIEAYDEIGGNMLAVMEVKNEQTSSYGIITPGAVENSLIEVLGLIEKPEPSKAPSNLAIIGRYILQPSIFDDLGRFEFGAGGEIQLTDSIAQQVGLETINGFKFNGRRFDCGNKVGFLEANIAYALNREDLRDPIQQFIKTLS
;
A
#
# COMPACT_ATOMS: atom_id res chain seq x y z
N LEU A 1 -1.17 -2.08 -9.59
CA LEU A 1 -2.20 -1.39 -8.77
C LEU A 1 -3.29 -2.38 -8.40
N LEU A 2 -3.64 -2.49 -7.12
CA LEU A 2 -4.82 -3.22 -6.68
C LEU A 2 -6.06 -2.32 -6.83
N ALA A 3 -7.15 -2.88 -7.36
CA ALA A 3 -8.34 -2.12 -7.74
C ALA A 3 -9.19 -1.65 -6.54
N ASP A 4 -9.07 -2.33 -5.42
CA ASP A 4 -9.82 -2.08 -4.19
C ASP A 4 -9.15 -1.07 -3.25
N ASP A 5 -7.90 -0.71 -3.49
CA ASP A 5 -7.23 0.36 -2.77
C ASP A 5 -7.47 1.72 -3.44
N LEU A 6 -8.24 2.60 -2.80
CA LEU A 6 -8.39 3.98 -3.23
C LEU A 6 -7.61 4.93 -2.33
N ILE A 7 -6.93 5.91 -2.92
CA ILE A 7 -6.15 6.91 -2.16
C ILE A 7 -6.60 8.30 -2.58
N LEU A 8 -7.21 9.00 -1.65
CA LEU A 8 -7.58 10.41 -1.80
C LEU A 8 -6.42 11.28 -1.36
N SER A 9 -5.90 12.08 -2.26
CA SER A 9 -4.78 12.99 -2.04
C SER A 9 -4.81 14.12 -3.06
N GLU A 10 -4.24 15.26 -2.74
CA GLU A 10 -4.07 16.38 -3.66
C GLU A 10 -3.19 15.98 -4.85
N LYS A 11 -2.04 15.36 -4.57
CA LYS A 11 -1.15 14.77 -5.56
C LYS A 11 -1.30 13.25 -5.50
N GLY A 12 -1.81 12.63 -6.57
CA GLY A 12 -2.09 11.20 -6.60
C GLY A 12 -0.90 10.34 -6.14
N CYS A 13 -1.15 9.30 -5.35
CA CYS A 13 -0.12 8.45 -4.75
C CYS A 13 0.88 7.91 -5.79
N LEU A 14 0.42 7.37 -6.91
CA LEU A 14 1.31 6.86 -7.96
C LEU A 14 2.20 7.97 -8.54
N LYS A 15 1.69 9.19 -8.68
CA LYS A 15 2.50 10.33 -9.14
C LYS A 15 3.59 10.67 -8.12
N GLN A 16 3.29 10.64 -6.83
CA GLN A 16 4.30 10.83 -5.77
C GLN A 16 5.38 9.75 -5.86
N MET A 17 4.98 8.49 -6.05
CA MET A 17 5.91 7.36 -6.20
C MET A 17 6.79 7.48 -7.45
N ILE A 18 6.21 7.88 -8.60
CA ILE A 18 6.96 8.04 -9.85
C ILE A 18 8.04 9.11 -9.70
N GLU A 19 7.73 10.26 -9.08
CA GLU A 19 8.71 11.31 -8.84
C GLU A 19 9.87 10.83 -7.98
N ALA A 20 9.57 10.07 -6.91
CA ALA A 20 10.62 9.47 -6.08
C ALA A 20 11.40 8.39 -6.85
N TYR A 21 10.72 7.58 -7.66
CA TYR A 21 11.34 6.55 -8.49
C TYR A 21 12.30 7.15 -9.55
N ASP A 22 11.92 8.27 -10.15
CA ASP A 22 12.77 8.96 -11.14
C ASP A 22 14.10 9.43 -10.53
N GLU A 23 14.15 9.64 -9.21
CA GLU A 23 15.36 10.05 -8.49
C GLU A 23 16.23 8.86 -8.06
N ILE A 24 15.62 7.76 -7.60
CA ILE A 24 16.36 6.67 -6.94
C ILE A 24 16.29 5.32 -7.66
N GLY A 25 15.32 5.09 -8.55
CA GLY A 25 15.12 3.82 -9.23
C GLY A 25 14.72 2.66 -8.31
N GLY A 26 14.99 1.42 -8.76
CA GLY A 26 14.76 0.19 -8.00
C GLY A 26 13.29 -0.23 -7.93
N ASN A 27 12.96 -1.05 -6.95
CA ASN A 27 11.59 -1.42 -6.63
C ASN A 27 11.02 -0.45 -5.59
N MET A 28 9.75 -0.05 -5.75
CA MET A 28 9.09 0.86 -4.82
C MET A 28 7.71 0.35 -4.42
N LEU A 29 7.46 0.30 -3.12
CA LEU A 29 6.24 -0.20 -2.52
C LEU A 29 5.57 0.95 -1.75
N ALA A 30 4.33 1.29 -2.04
CA ALA A 30 3.61 2.23 -1.17
C ALA A 30 3.35 1.58 0.18
N VAL A 31 3.69 2.30 1.25
CA VAL A 31 3.52 1.83 2.62
C VAL A 31 2.78 2.85 3.48
N MET A 32 2.06 2.35 4.47
CA MET A 32 1.41 3.15 5.50
C MET A 32 1.53 2.49 6.87
N GLU A 33 1.45 3.29 7.93
CA GLU A 33 1.34 2.76 9.28
C GLU A 33 -0.06 2.21 9.54
N VAL A 34 -0.15 1.02 10.11
CA VAL A 34 -1.39 0.39 10.56
C VAL A 34 -1.33 0.11 12.06
N LYS A 35 -2.48 -0.17 12.67
CA LYS A 35 -2.49 -0.68 14.05
C LYS A 35 -1.89 -2.07 14.08
N ASN A 36 -1.24 -2.43 15.19
CA ASN A 36 -0.55 -3.72 15.30
C ASN A 36 -1.47 -4.92 15.01
N GLU A 37 -2.73 -4.85 15.44
CA GLU A 37 -3.73 -5.91 15.22
C GLU A 37 -4.08 -6.10 13.73
N GLN A 38 -3.82 -5.08 12.91
CA GLN A 38 -4.12 -5.10 11.48
C GLN A 38 -2.97 -5.69 10.64
N THR A 39 -1.78 -5.91 11.23
CA THR A 39 -0.62 -6.43 10.48
C THR A 39 -0.89 -7.79 9.84
N SER A 40 -1.76 -8.60 10.43
CA SER A 40 -2.19 -9.90 9.89
C SER A 40 -3.03 -9.82 8.60
N SER A 41 -3.35 -8.62 8.14
CA SER A 41 -4.11 -8.41 6.90
C SER A 41 -3.26 -7.92 5.72
N TYR A 42 -1.97 -7.63 5.95
CA TYR A 42 -1.07 -6.99 4.97
C TYR A 42 0.28 -7.67 4.90
N GLY A 43 0.97 -7.47 3.78
CA GLY A 43 2.43 -7.62 3.75
C GLY A 43 3.07 -6.53 4.60
N ILE A 44 3.99 -6.90 5.47
CA ILE A 44 4.67 -5.99 6.40
C ILE A 44 6.15 -5.94 6.06
N ILE A 45 6.70 -4.72 5.95
CA ILE A 45 8.13 -4.53 5.70
C ILE A 45 8.95 -4.57 6.99
N THR A 46 10.18 -5.07 6.88
CA THR A 46 11.23 -4.83 7.86
C THR A 46 11.97 -3.57 7.42
N PRO A 47 11.82 -2.44 8.16
CA PRO A 47 12.44 -1.18 7.76
C PRO A 47 13.92 -1.15 8.09
N GLY A 48 14.71 -0.54 7.20
CA GLY A 48 16.09 -0.12 7.41
C GLY A 48 16.19 1.39 7.61
N ALA A 49 17.10 2.02 6.88
CA ALA A 49 17.29 3.48 6.91
C ALA A 49 16.02 4.21 6.41
N VAL A 50 15.74 5.36 7.02
CA VAL A 50 14.60 6.21 6.67
C VAL A 50 15.12 7.58 6.24
N GLU A 51 14.77 7.98 5.03
CA GLU A 51 15.10 9.30 4.50
C GLU A 51 13.82 9.94 3.91
N ASN A 52 13.30 10.98 4.58
CA ASN A 52 12.04 11.64 4.23
C ASN A 52 10.87 10.64 4.13
N SER A 53 10.32 10.45 2.91
CA SER A 53 9.23 9.51 2.63
C SER A 53 9.71 8.13 2.19
N LEU A 54 11.03 7.93 2.08
CA LEU A 54 11.66 6.69 1.64
C LEU A 54 12.12 5.88 2.85
N ILE A 55 11.88 4.59 2.80
CA ILE A 55 12.23 3.63 3.83
C ILE A 55 12.91 2.46 3.15
N GLU A 56 14.19 2.22 3.46
CA GLU A 56 14.87 1.03 2.99
C GLU A 56 14.11 -0.24 3.46
N VAL A 57 13.93 -1.21 2.57
CA VAL A 57 13.26 -2.47 2.90
C VAL A 57 14.29 -3.58 3.05
N LEU A 58 14.48 -4.07 4.26
CA LEU A 58 15.40 -5.15 4.62
C LEU A 58 14.74 -6.53 4.61
N GLY A 59 13.43 -6.59 4.48
CA GLY A 59 12.66 -7.82 4.42
C GLY A 59 11.15 -7.54 4.31
N LEU A 60 10.41 -8.59 3.96
CA LEU A 60 8.94 -8.56 3.87
C LEU A 60 8.37 -9.85 4.43
N ILE A 61 7.22 -9.77 5.10
CA ILE A 61 6.48 -10.93 5.59
C ILE A 61 5.01 -10.73 5.24
N GLU A 62 4.42 -11.71 4.54
CA GLU A 62 3.00 -11.69 4.19
C GLU A 62 2.14 -12.08 5.39
N LYS A 63 1.22 -11.21 5.78
CA LYS A 63 0.20 -11.43 6.83
C LYS A 63 0.75 -12.04 8.12
N PRO A 64 1.79 -11.46 8.75
CA PRO A 64 2.37 -12.02 9.96
C PRO A 64 1.36 -11.94 11.13
N GLU A 65 1.48 -12.87 12.07
CA GLU A 65 0.83 -12.69 13.37
C GLU A 65 1.29 -11.36 14.00
N PRO A 66 0.42 -10.58 14.66
CA PRO A 66 0.78 -9.29 15.23
C PRO A 66 2.01 -9.32 16.15
N SER A 67 2.20 -10.41 16.89
CA SER A 67 3.36 -10.63 17.75
C SER A 67 4.68 -10.91 17.02
N LYS A 68 4.61 -11.25 15.73
CA LYS A 68 5.74 -11.58 14.86
C LYS A 68 5.98 -10.53 13.78
N ALA A 69 5.12 -9.52 13.67
CA ALA A 69 5.28 -8.45 12.70
C ALA A 69 6.57 -7.66 12.98
N PRO A 70 7.47 -7.50 11.97
CA PRO A 70 8.74 -6.80 12.18
C PRO A 70 8.55 -5.29 12.35
N SER A 71 7.41 -4.76 11.95
CA SER A 71 6.99 -3.36 12.09
C SER A 71 5.48 -3.24 11.97
N ASN A 72 4.98 -2.00 11.98
CA ASN A 72 3.60 -1.67 11.64
C ASN A 72 3.46 -1.01 10.25
N LEU A 73 4.49 -1.10 9.41
CA LEU A 73 4.50 -0.54 8.06
C LEU A 73 3.94 -1.57 7.07
N ALA A 74 2.69 -1.35 6.69
CA ALA A 74 1.94 -2.22 5.79
C ALA A 74 2.11 -1.78 4.34
N ILE A 75 2.33 -2.76 3.45
CA ILE A 75 2.31 -2.56 2.00
C ILE A 75 0.86 -2.43 1.56
N ILE A 76 0.61 -1.45 0.71
CA ILE A 76 -0.69 -1.26 0.08
C ILE A 76 -0.61 -1.47 -1.43
N GLY A 77 -1.74 -1.58 -2.09
CA GLY A 77 -1.85 -1.98 -3.49
C GLY A 77 -1.28 -1.02 -4.54
N ARG A 78 -0.11 -0.42 -4.29
CA ARG A 78 0.62 0.46 -5.22
C ARG A 78 2.07 0.07 -5.25
N TYR A 79 2.54 -0.32 -6.45
CA TYR A 79 3.87 -0.85 -6.68
C TYR A 79 4.48 -0.24 -7.94
N ILE A 80 5.79 0.01 -7.91
CA ILE A 80 6.65 0.15 -9.08
C ILE A 80 7.70 -0.95 -8.94
N LEU A 81 7.71 -1.91 -9.86
CA LEU A 81 8.56 -3.10 -9.78
C LEU A 81 9.40 -3.23 -11.02
N GLN A 82 10.62 -3.73 -10.85
CA GLN A 82 11.50 -4.07 -11.94
C GLN A 82 11.01 -5.34 -12.66
N PRO A 83 11.31 -5.50 -13.96
CA PRO A 83 10.87 -6.68 -14.73
C PRO A 83 11.34 -8.02 -14.17
N SER A 84 12.46 -8.05 -13.44
CA SER A 84 13.00 -9.24 -12.75
C SER A 84 11.99 -9.92 -11.82
N ILE A 85 10.97 -9.21 -11.33
CA ILE A 85 9.92 -9.81 -10.50
C ILE A 85 9.18 -10.96 -11.20
N PHE A 86 9.09 -10.92 -12.54
CA PHE A 86 8.42 -11.98 -13.30
C PHE A 86 9.22 -13.29 -13.33
N ASP A 87 10.54 -13.23 -13.16
CA ASP A 87 11.38 -14.42 -13.07
C ASP A 87 11.11 -15.16 -11.75
N ASP A 88 10.90 -14.41 -10.65
CA ASP A 88 10.57 -14.98 -9.33
C ASP A 88 9.13 -15.50 -9.32
N LEU A 89 8.17 -14.73 -9.79
CA LEU A 89 6.78 -15.18 -9.94
C LEU A 89 6.65 -16.42 -10.84
N GLY A 90 7.50 -16.52 -11.88
CA GLY A 90 7.54 -17.63 -12.81
C GLY A 90 8.01 -18.96 -12.21
N ARG A 91 8.61 -18.95 -11.02
CA ARG A 91 9.01 -20.20 -10.29
C ARG A 91 7.82 -20.92 -9.67
N PHE A 92 6.64 -20.28 -9.61
CA PHE A 92 5.41 -20.86 -9.06
C PHE A 92 5.56 -21.41 -7.63
N GLU A 93 6.35 -20.75 -6.79
CA GLU A 93 6.48 -21.11 -5.38
C GLU A 93 5.25 -20.65 -4.61
N PHE A 94 4.58 -21.61 -3.94
CA PHE A 94 3.38 -21.32 -3.17
C PHE A 94 3.75 -20.83 -1.77
N GLY A 95 3.25 -19.65 -1.42
CA GLY A 95 3.41 -19.05 -0.10
C GLY A 95 2.20 -19.22 0.81
N ALA A 96 1.94 -18.24 1.63
CA ALA A 96 0.82 -18.24 2.57
C ALA A 96 -0.53 -18.47 1.87
N GLY A 97 -1.33 -19.39 2.41
CA GLY A 97 -2.64 -19.73 1.84
C GLY A 97 -2.60 -20.66 0.61
N GLY A 98 -1.43 -21.13 0.18
CA GLY A 98 -1.28 -21.97 -1.01
C GLY A 98 -1.39 -21.20 -2.31
N GLU A 99 -1.19 -19.89 -2.28
CA GLU A 99 -1.19 -18.98 -3.43
C GLU A 99 0.23 -18.47 -3.70
N ILE A 100 0.48 -18.04 -4.95
CA ILE A 100 1.73 -17.34 -5.29
C ILE A 100 1.58 -15.91 -4.80
N GLN A 101 2.34 -15.56 -3.76
CA GLN A 101 2.25 -14.25 -3.14
C GLN A 101 3.28 -13.29 -3.75
N LEU A 102 2.81 -12.11 -4.19
CA LEU A 102 3.69 -11.07 -4.70
C LEU A 102 4.68 -10.61 -3.62
N THR A 103 4.25 -10.53 -2.36
CA THR A 103 5.10 -10.16 -1.22
C THR A 103 6.28 -11.12 -1.05
N ASP A 104 6.05 -12.43 -1.20
CA ASP A 104 7.10 -13.45 -1.10
C ASP A 104 8.11 -13.32 -2.25
N SER A 105 7.60 -13.08 -3.47
CA SER A 105 8.47 -12.86 -4.63
C SER A 105 9.32 -11.59 -4.50
N ILE A 106 8.75 -10.50 -3.97
CA ILE A 106 9.52 -9.28 -3.69
C ILE A 106 10.56 -9.55 -2.59
N ALA A 107 10.20 -10.34 -1.57
CA ALA A 107 11.12 -10.67 -0.47
C ALA A 107 12.38 -11.40 -0.96
N GLN A 108 12.29 -12.23 -2.00
CA GLN A 108 13.44 -12.91 -2.61
C GLN A 108 14.42 -11.93 -3.28
N GLN A 109 13.97 -10.75 -3.67
CA GLN A 109 14.82 -9.71 -4.29
C GLN A 109 15.56 -8.85 -3.27
N VAL A 110 15.24 -8.97 -1.96
CA VAL A 110 15.94 -8.22 -0.90
C VAL A 110 17.42 -8.59 -0.90
N GLY A 111 18.28 -7.57 -0.97
CA GLY A 111 19.72 -7.74 -1.06
C GLY A 111 20.27 -8.02 -2.47
N LEU A 112 19.40 -8.31 -3.46
CA LEU A 112 19.76 -8.43 -4.87
C LEU A 112 19.45 -7.13 -5.62
N GLU A 113 18.34 -6.50 -5.30
CA GLU A 113 17.90 -5.22 -5.85
C GLU A 113 17.56 -4.23 -4.73
N THR A 114 17.60 -2.95 -5.06
CA THR A 114 17.14 -1.90 -4.14
C THR A 114 15.62 -1.94 -4.04
N ILE A 115 15.10 -2.05 -2.82
CA ILE A 115 13.67 -2.01 -2.55
C ILE A 115 13.40 -0.91 -1.53
N ASN A 116 12.51 0.01 -1.87
CA ASN A 116 12.10 1.12 -1.01
C ASN A 116 10.61 1.06 -0.70
N GLY A 117 10.27 1.22 0.57
CA GLY A 117 8.94 1.61 1.00
C GLY A 117 8.77 3.12 0.80
N PHE A 118 7.68 3.53 0.19
CA PHE A 118 7.34 4.94 0.00
C PHE A 118 6.13 5.32 0.86
N LYS A 119 6.33 6.17 1.85
CA LYS A 119 5.27 6.71 2.71
C LYS A 119 4.59 7.87 2.00
N PHE A 120 3.47 7.59 1.34
CA PHE A 120 2.72 8.58 0.56
C PHE A 120 1.90 9.54 1.43
N ASN A 121 1.61 10.71 0.88
CA ASN A 121 0.63 11.65 1.45
C ASN A 121 -0.75 11.36 0.86
N GLY A 122 -1.74 11.13 1.73
CA GLY A 122 -3.10 10.86 1.33
C GLY A 122 -3.85 9.98 2.32
N ARG A 123 -5.14 9.84 2.11
CA ARG A 123 -6.01 8.94 2.88
C ARG A 123 -6.35 7.72 2.04
N ARG A 124 -5.96 6.54 2.51
CA ARG A 124 -6.33 5.26 1.89
C ARG A 124 -7.71 4.81 2.36
N PHE A 125 -8.46 4.22 1.43
CA PHE A 125 -9.72 3.52 1.67
C PHE A 125 -9.59 2.10 1.12
N ASP A 126 -9.97 1.13 1.95
CA ASP A 126 -10.05 -0.28 1.57
C ASP A 126 -11.45 -0.57 1.03
N CYS A 127 -11.61 -0.53 -0.29
CA CYS A 127 -12.87 -0.81 -0.95
C CYS A 127 -13.18 -2.32 -1.08
N GLY A 128 -12.27 -3.19 -0.66
CA GLY A 128 -12.50 -4.62 -0.54
C GLY A 128 -13.51 -4.94 0.58
N ASN A 129 -13.72 -4.03 1.54
CA ASN A 129 -14.77 -4.15 2.53
C ASN A 129 -15.88 -3.09 2.33
N LYS A 130 -17.10 -3.42 2.77
CA LYS A 130 -18.28 -2.56 2.55
C LYS A 130 -18.19 -1.20 3.21
N VAL A 131 -17.61 -1.12 4.40
CA VAL A 131 -17.48 0.15 5.14
C VAL A 131 -16.48 1.06 4.43
N GLY A 132 -15.29 0.55 4.11
CA GLY A 132 -14.28 1.31 3.38
C GLY A 132 -14.75 1.79 2.00
N PHE A 133 -15.54 0.96 1.28
CA PHE A 133 -16.19 1.36 0.03
C PHE A 133 -17.14 2.55 0.22
N LEU A 134 -17.99 2.53 1.26
CA LEU A 134 -18.91 3.65 1.55
C LEU A 134 -18.14 4.89 2.01
N GLU A 135 -17.14 4.73 2.87
CA GLU A 135 -16.27 5.83 3.29
C GLU A 135 -15.56 6.49 2.11
N ALA A 136 -15.05 5.69 1.17
CA ALA A 136 -14.43 6.20 -0.05
C ALA A 136 -15.41 7.05 -0.85
N ASN A 137 -16.62 6.52 -1.14
CA ASN A 137 -17.64 7.26 -1.90
C ASN A 137 -17.98 8.60 -1.26
N ILE A 138 -18.19 8.63 0.06
CA ILE A 138 -18.50 9.86 0.80
C ILE A 138 -17.31 10.83 0.72
N ALA A 139 -16.09 10.35 1.00
CA ALA A 139 -14.91 11.21 1.02
C ALA A 139 -14.60 11.81 -0.36
N TYR A 140 -14.71 11.02 -1.43
CA TYR A 140 -14.53 11.52 -2.80
C TYR A 140 -15.64 12.48 -3.21
N ALA A 141 -16.91 12.22 -2.84
CA ALA A 141 -18.00 13.16 -3.09
C ALA A 141 -17.81 14.50 -2.37
N LEU A 142 -17.37 14.48 -1.11
CA LEU A 142 -17.08 15.69 -0.33
C LEU A 142 -15.86 16.47 -0.85
N ASN A 143 -14.98 15.82 -1.58
CA ASN A 143 -13.80 16.45 -2.19
C ASN A 143 -14.10 17.08 -3.57
N ARG A 144 -15.29 16.83 -4.15
CA ARG A 144 -15.73 17.39 -5.43
C ARG A 144 -16.64 18.59 -5.20
N GLU A 145 -16.40 19.68 -5.92
CA GLU A 145 -17.19 20.92 -5.79
C GLU A 145 -18.67 20.71 -6.14
N ASP A 146 -18.95 19.93 -7.20
CA ASP A 146 -20.32 19.66 -7.68
C ASP A 146 -21.14 18.72 -6.78
N LEU A 147 -20.49 17.94 -5.91
CA LEU A 147 -21.16 16.96 -5.03
C LEU A 147 -21.11 17.32 -3.55
N ARG A 148 -20.19 18.19 -3.14
CA ARG A 148 -19.95 18.52 -1.73
C ARG A 148 -21.20 18.93 -1.00
N ASP A 149 -21.86 19.99 -1.48
CA ASP A 149 -23.01 20.59 -0.79
C ASP A 149 -24.22 19.65 -0.75
N PRO A 150 -24.63 19.00 -1.87
CA PRO A 150 -25.71 18.01 -1.83
C PRO A 150 -25.45 16.87 -0.84
N ILE A 151 -24.22 16.33 -0.81
CA ILE A 151 -23.89 15.22 0.11
C ILE A 151 -23.84 15.69 1.56
N GLN A 152 -23.29 16.88 1.85
CA GLN A 152 -23.33 17.42 3.22
C GLN A 152 -24.76 17.66 3.72
N GLN A 153 -25.65 18.17 2.85
CA GLN A 153 -27.07 18.33 3.21
C GLN A 153 -27.73 16.99 3.49
N PHE A 154 -27.51 15.99 2.64
CA PHE A 154 -28.05 14.66 2.84
C PHE A 154 -27.58 14.04 4.16
N ILE A 155 -26.29 14.08 4.48
CA ILE A 155 -25.73 13.54 5.73
C ILE A 155 -26.41 14.18 6.95
N LYS A 156 -26.68 15.49 6.93
CA LYS A 156 -27.39 16.21 8.02
C LYS A 156 -28.83 15.72 8.23
N THR A 157 -29.46 15.10 7.23
CA THR A 157 -30.82 14.55 7.37
C THR A 157 -30.82 13.18 8.04
N LEU A 158 -29.66 12.53 8.19
CA LEU A 158 -29.53 11.20 8.81
C LEU A 158 -29.20 11.28 10.31
N SER A 159 -28.84 12.45 10.80
CA SER A 159 -28.56 12.76 12.21
C SER A 159 -29.70 13.57 12.81
#